data_90a7301827f9101761cf283e4f79ff26
#
_entry.id   90a7301827f9101761cf283e4f79ff26
#
_cell.length_a   1.000
_cell.length_b   1.000
_cell.length_c   1.000
_cell.angle_alpha   90.00
_cell.angle_beta   90.00
_cell.angle_gamma   90.00
#
_symmetry.space_group_name_H-M   'P 1'
#
loop_
_entity.id
_entity.type
_entity.pdbx_description
1 polymer ?
#
loop_
_entity_poly.entity_id
_entity_poly.type
_entity_poly.pdbx_seq_one_letter_code
_entity_poly.pdbx_strand_id
1 'polypeptide(L)'
;MGGMATREPWSEIHRRLSARDEDRLSATDLDALADALFWLDRPLESAEMWHRAYLAHMERDERAEATMAAWRAFYEHLQIGERAVASGWLARMRDLAADAPGSLEAGYVALAEASWAHVGGDAEMALGPCREAVATGSERDDPNLTALAIETQGRLLIELGEVAQGLGLLDAAMLSVLGEDLDPLFEGWIYCELLSTCRGLADLERASEWTRAAMRWCDTLAEGRVYAGICRVHQVELDCLHGDWSRAEEGITRACADLLAVDPRYAGEAHYVAGELHRLRGEYDAAESAYRRAHELGRDPQPGLALLRLAGGQAASALAALRESSVCREGPPIHRARSLAALVAAELQGGSPERAHAAMGSLSQVTDDNESSYLRAIEAHCQGSVLAAEDRPEEAVTALRTARRLFTELGMPREIAEVGLLLGQLGQRAGDIDGARLELEAARATFARLGAAPSLATADLLLAGTAADRHGLSERELEVLDLVARGRTDREIAAELVISAHTVARHVSNIRTKLGVSTRAAATGYAYTHGLLHD
;
A
#
# COMPACT_ATOMS: atom_id res chain seq x y z
N MET A 1 34.91 5.48 9.82
CA MET A 1 35.25 4.22 9.17
C MET A 1 35.80 3.28 10.26
N GLY A 2 34.93 2.78 11.13
CA GLY A 2 35.20 1.69 12.05
C GLY A 2 34.89 0.40 11.32
N GLY A 3 35.87 -0.50 11.24
CA GLY A 3 35.68 -1.79 10.59
C GLY A 3 34.61 -2.58 11.32
N MET A 4 33.50 -2.85 10.65
CA MET A 4 32.58 -3.92 11.06
C MET A 4 33.42 -5.20 11.11
N ALA A 5 33.70 -5.70 12.33
CA ALA A 5 34.15 -7.07 12.48
C ALA A 5 33.07 -7.93 11.80
N THR A 6 33.46 -8.72 10.79
CA THR A 6 32.54 -9.62 10.11
C THR A 6 31.99 -10.60 11.16
N ARG A 7 30.74 -10.37 11.60
CA ARG A 7 30.04 -11.28 12.51
C ARG A 7 30.04 -12.67 11.87
N GLU A 8 30.31 -13.71 12.63
CA GLU A 8 30.24 -15.10 12.14
C GLU A 8 28.85 -15.34 11.56
N PRO A 9 28.70 -15.89 10.33
CA PRO A 9 27.40 -16.16 9.74
C PRO A 9 26.55 -17.09 10.64
N TRP A 10 25.25 -16.84 10.72
CA TRP A 10 24.33 -17.61 11.54
C TRP A 10 24.30 -19.09 11.17
N SER A 11 24.38 -19.41 9.88
CA SER A 11 24.51 -20.78 9.37
C SER A 11 25.78 -21.47 9.85
N GLU A 12 26.88 -20.74 10.02
CA GLU A 12 28.14 -21.24 10.56
C GLU A 12 28.03 -21.51 12.06
N ILE A 13 27.46 -20.56 12.83
CA ILE A 13 27.18 -20.73 14.26
C ILE A 13 26.30 -21.96 14.47
N HIS A 14 25.20 -22.05 13.75
CA HIS A 14 24.30 -23.21 13.81
C HIS A 14 25.05 -24.51 13.50
N ARG A 15 25.79 -24.58 12.38
CA ARG A 15 26.53 -25.77 11.99
C ARG A 15 27.55 -26.19 13.04
N ARG A 16 28.29 -25.24 13.60
CA ARG A 16 29.33 -25.46 14.61
C ARG A 16 28.74 -25.98 15.92
N LEU A 17 27.64 -25.37 16.38
CA LEU A 17 27.03 -25.73 17.67
C LEU A 17 26.19 -27.00 17.58
N SER A 18 25.43 -27.21 16.50
CA SER A 18 24.65 -28.45 16.29
C SER A 18 25.49 -29.70 16.01
N ALA A 19 26.79 -29.54 15.68
CA ALA A 19 27.71 -30.66 15.55
C ALA A 19 28.26 -31.15 16.90
N ARG A 20 28.01 -30.39 17.97
CA ARG A 20 28.41 -30.79 19.36
C ARG A 20 27.30 -31.59 20.02
N ASP A 21 27.69 -32.37 21.02
CA ASP A 21 26.73 -33.04 21.90
C ASP A 21 25.92 -31.99 22.66
N GLU A 22 24.62 -32.01 22.49
CA GLU A 22 23.70 -30.99 23.04
C GLU A 22 23.80 -30.86 24.57
N ASP A 23 24.05 -31.96 25.27
CA ASP A 23 24.22 -31.98 26.73
C ASP A 23 25.53 -31.36 27.20
N ARG A 24 26.42 -30.98 26.27
CA ARG A 24 27.71 -30.34 26.54
C ARG A 24 27.76 -28.86 26.13
N LEU A 25 26.66 -28.31 25.65
CA LEU A 25 26.58 -26.90 25.32
C LEU A 25 26.53 -26.08 26.62
N SER A 26 27.33 -25.02 26.69
CA SER A 26 27.22 -24.03 27.77
C SER A 26 25.95 -23.19 27.60
N ALA A 27 25.54 -22.48 28.65
CA ALA A 27 24.41 -21.55 28.57
C ALA A 27 24.58 -20.52 27.43
N THR A 28 25.77 -19.93 27.30
CA THR A 28 26.09 -19.00 26.19
C THR A 28 26.16 -19.67 24.81
N ASP A 29 26.52 -20.96 24.71
CA ASP A 29 26.39 -21.70 23.45
C ASP A 29 24.91 -21.89 23.07
N LEU A 30 24.03 -22.13 24.05
CA LEU A 30 22.59 -22.26 23.83
C LEU A 30 21.96 -20.94 23.40
N ASP A 31 22.34 -19.81 24.03
CA ASP A 31 21.91 -18.47 23.56
C ASP A 31 22.30 -18.23 22.11
N ALA A 32 23.57 -18.49 21.76
CA ALA A 32 24.07 -18.29 20.40
C ALA A 32 23.39 -19.24 19.38
N LEU A 33 23.06 -20.46 19.80
CA LEU A 33 22.33 -21.41 18.94
C LEU A 33 20.87 -20.99 18.74
N ALA A 34 20.21 -20.50 19.80
CA ALA A 34 18.86 -19.97 19.74
C ALA A 34 18.78 -18.77 18.80
N ASP A 35 19.69 -17.79 18.94
CA ASP A 35 19.79 -16.65 18.02
C ASP A 35 20.03 -17.11 16.57
N ALA A 36 20.96 -18.03 16.35
CA ALA A 36 21.24 -18.54 15.01
C ALA A 36 20.00 -19.23 14.39
N LEU A 37 19.23 -19.96 15.17
CA LEU A 37 17.99 -20.59 14.73
C LEU A 37 16.91 -19.57 14.37
N PHE A 38 16.77 -18.51 15.18
CA PHE A 38 15.88 -17.39 14.85
C PHE A 38 16.22 -16.77 13.50
N TRP A 39 17.50 -16.40 13.28
CA TRP A 39 17.93 -15.78 12.03
C TRP A 39 17.89 -16.71 10.82
N LEU A 40 17.92 -18.02 11.04
CA LEU A 40 17.73 -19.07 10.03
C LEU A 40 16.26 -19.45 9.83
N ASP A 41 15.35 -18.74 10.50
CA ASP A 41 13.92 -18.92 10.37
C ASP A 41 13.39 -20.28 10.87
N ARG A 42 13.85 -20.67 12.04
CA ARG A 42 13.46 -21.88 12.74
C ARG A 42 12.90 -21.56 14.13
N PRO A 43 11.75 -20.82 14.21
CA PRO A 43 11.30 -20.23 15.47
C PRO A 43 10.95 -21.25 16.55
N LEU A 44 10.40 -22.41 16.21
CA LEU A 44 10.11 -23.47 17.19
C LEU A 44 11.36 -24.04 17.82
N GLU A 45 12.41 -24.24 17.02
CA GLU A 45 13.69 -24.75 17.53
C GLU A 45 14.45 -23.68 18.30
N SER A 46 14.34 -22.41 17.88
CA SER A 46 14.87 -21.26 18.62
C SER A 46 14.23 -21.18 20.02
N ALA A 47 12.90 -21.23 20.09
CA ALA A 47 12.17 -21.20 21.36
C ALA A 47 12.57 -22.37 22.30
N GLU A 48 12.80 -23.56 21.77
CA GLU A 48 13.31 -24.70 22.54
C GLU A 48 14.72 -24.45 23.09
N MET A 49 15.61 -23.86 22.27
CA MET A 49 16.96 -23.51 22.72
C MET A 49 16.94 -22.40 23.76
N TRP A 50 16.08 -21.40 23.66
CA TRP A 50 15.88 -20.38 24.70
C TRP A 50 15.40 -20.98 26.02
N HIS A 51 14.50 -21.97 25.97
CA HIS A 51 14.08 -22.70 27.17
C HIS A 51 15.27 -23.39 27.82
N ARG A 52 16.11 -24.07 27.05
CA ARG A 52 17.31 -24.77 27.59
C ARG A 52 18.34 -23.76 28.11
N ALA A 53 18.56 -22.65 27.43
CA ALA A 53 19.42 -21.58 27.87
C ALA A 53 18.95 -21.02 29.23
N TYR A 54 17.64 -20.75 29.36
CA TYR A 54 17.04 -20.34 30.63
C TYR A 54 17.37 -21.32 31.77
N LEU A 55 17.19 -22.60 31.58
CA LEU A 55 17.49 -23.63 32.61
C LEU A 55 18.98 -23.64 32.96
N ALA A 56 19.85 -23.56 31.95
CA ALA A 56 21.30 -23.56 32.15
C ALA A 56 21.80 -22.34 32.92
N HIS A 57 21.23 -21.14 32.64
CA HIS A 57 21.52 -19.92 33.40
C HIS A 57 20.99 -20.01 34.83
N MET A 58 19.79 -20.57 35.03
CA MET A 58 19.24 -20.79 36.37
C MET A 58 20.10 -21.73 37.23
N GLU A 59 20.64 -22.82 36.66
CA GLU A 59 21.56 -23.73 37.38
C GLU A 59 22.86 -23.06 37.83
N ARG A 60 23.25 -21.94 37.16
CA ARG A 60 24.46 -21.17 37.42
C ARG A 60 24.21 -19.95 38.29
N ASP A 61 22.95 -19.70 38.67
CA ASP A 61 22.50 -18.49 39.41
C ASP A 61 22.74 -17.18 38.59
N GLU A 62 22.76 -17.30 37.25
CA GLU A 62 22.89 -16.19 36.30
C GLU A 62 21.49 -15.63 35.99
N ARG A 63 20.89 -14.91 36.96
CA ARG A 63 19.47 -14.51 36.94
C ARG A 63 19.16 -13.48 35.85
N ALA A 64 20.08 -12.59 35.54
CA ALA A 64 19.95 -11.57 34.51
C ALA A 64 19.83 -12.25 33.12
N GLU A 65 20.78 -13.14 32.82
CA GLU A 65 20.81 -13.90 31.57
C GLU A 65 19.59 -14.84 31.45
N ALA A 66 19.20 -15.48 32.58
CA ALA A 66 17.97 -16.27 32.60
C ALA A 66 16.71 -15.43 32.29
N THR A 67 16.65 -14.18 32.77
CA THR A 67 15.53 -13.29 32.48
C THR A 67 15.51 -12.93 30.99
N MET A 68 16.66 -12.64 30.38
CA MET A 68 16.76 -12.36 28.94
C MET A 68 16.40 -13.58 28.09
N ALA A 69 16.86 -14.79 28.44
CA ALA A 69 16.46 -16.02 27.76
C ALA A 69 14.94 -16.27 27.85
N ALA A 70 14.34 -15.99 29.02
CA ALA A 70 12.90 -16.08 29.22
C ALA A 70 12.13 -15.02 28.39
N TRP A 71 12.70 -13.80 28.28
CA TRP A 71 12.15 -12.71 27.45
C TRP A 71 12.13 -13.10 25.95
N ARG A 72 13.22 -13.67 25.46
CA ARG A 72 13.29 -14.20 24.10
C ARG A 72 12.25 -15.31 23.87
N ALA A 73 12.19 -16.31 24.75
CA ALA A 73 11.19 -17.37 24.68
C ALA A 73 9.75 -16.85 24.74
N PHE A 74 9.47 -15.84 25.58
CA PHE A 74 8.16 -15.18 25.64
C PHE A 74 7.74 -14.63 24.27
N TYR A 75 8.60 -13.84 23.62
CA TYR A 75 8.26 -13.23 22.34
C TYR A 75 8.14 -14.24 21.21
N GLU A 76 8.99 -15.24 21.15
CA GLU A 76 8.88 -16.30 20.13
C GLU A 76 7.55 -17.05 20.24
N HIS A 77 7.18 -17.48 21.45
CA HIS A 77 5.89 -18.15 21.66
C HIS A 77 4.69 -17.20 21.41
N LEU A 78 4.84 -15.93 21.73
CA LEU A 78 3.79 -14.93 21.45
C LEU A 78 3.57 -14.77 19.95
N GLN A 79 4.65 -14.70 19.15
CA GLN A 79 4.60 -14.56 17.70
C GLN A 79 3.99 -15.77 16.98
N ILE A 80 4.32 -16.98 17.42
CA ILE A 80 3.73 -18.21 16.86
C ILE A 80 2.31 -18.50 17.37
N GLY A 81 1.77 -17.64 18.26
CA GLY A 81 0.39 -17.74 18.76
C GLY A 81 0.19 -18.67 19.94
N GLU A 82 1.24 -19.19 20.56
CA GLU A 82 1.20 -20.06 21.73
C GLU A 82 1.01 -19.26 23.03
N ARG A 83 -0.10 -18.55 23.15
CA ARG A 83 -0.39 -17.60 24.24
C ARG A 83 -0.27 -18.21 25.64
N ALA A 84 -0.67 -19.47 25.84
CA ALA A 84 -0.57 -20.13 27.13
C ALA A 84 0.89 -20.32 27.58
N VAL A 85 1.78 -20.68 26.64
CA VAL A 85 3.22 -20.83 26.90
C VAL A 85 3.86 -19.48 27.16
N ALA A 86 3.57 -18.47 26.32
CA ALA A 86 4.04 -17.10 26.52
C ALA A 86 3.63 -16.53 27.90
N SER A 87 2.39 -16.76 28.34
CA SER A 87 1.95 -16.37 29.69
C SER A 87 2.79 -17.03 30.79
N GLY A 88 3.17 -18.31 30.62
CA GLY A 88 4.05 -19.00 31.57
C GLY A 88 5.45 -18.39 31.63
N TRP A 89 6.00 -17.95 30.48
CA TRP A 89 7.28 -17.25 30.43
C TRP A 89 7.21 -15.88 31.10
N LEU A 90 6.15 -15.12 30.84
CA LEU A 90 5.95 -13.81 31.50
C LEU A 90 5.89 -13.94 33.03
N ALA A 91 5.22 -14.97 33.54
CA ALA A 91 5.20 -15.24 34.99
C ALA A 91 6.61 -15.51 35.56
N ARG A 92 7.41 -16.34 34.88
CA ARG A 92 8.81 -16.62 35.28
C ARG A 92 9.68 -15.36 35.28
N MET A 93 9.55 -14.51 34.27
CA MET A 93 10.26 -13.24 34.18
C MET A 93 9.91 -12.31 35.36
N ARG A 94 8.63 -12.21 35.69
CA ARG A 94 8.15 -11.44 36.86
C ARG A 94 8.79 -11.92 38.15
N ASP A 95 8.81 -13.24 38.35
CA ASP A 95 9.41 -13.83 39.55
C ASP A 95 10.91 -13.53 39.64
N LEU A 96 11.64 -13.58 38.52
CA LEU A 96 13.08 -13.25 38.48
C LEU A 96 13.36 -11.78 38.74
N ALA A 97 12.56 -10.87 38.20
CA ALA A 97 12.75 -9.41 38.33
C ALA A 97 12.24 -8.85 39.67
N ALA A 98 11.39 -9.60 40.39
CA ALA A 98 10.79 -9.12 41.67
C ALA A 98 11.82 -8.75 42.74
N ASP A 99 12.97 -9.44 42.76
CA ASP A 99 14.04 -9.21 43.73
C ASP A 99 14.96 -8.02 43.34
N ALA A 100 14.84 -7.48 42.14
CA ALA A 100 15.68 -6.41 41.60
C ALA A 100 14.83 -5.34 40.87
N PRO A 101 13.95 -4.61 41.59
CA PRO A 101 13.15 -3.56 41.00
C PRO A 101 14.03 -2.43 40.43
N GLY A 102 13.73 -1.95 39.23
CA GLY A 102 14.51 -0.94 38.50
C GLY A 102 15.82 -1.46 37.91
N SER A 103 16.04 -2.78 37.87
CA SER A 103 17.11 -3.38 37.07
C SER A 103 16.78 -3.30 35.57
N LEU A 104 17.77 -3.53 34.71
CA LEU A 104 17.55 -3.57 33.26
C LEU A 104 16.55 -4.66 32.90
N GLU A 105 16.67 -5.85 33.55
CA GLU A 105 15.78 -6.99 33.34
C GLU A 105 14.32 -6.64 33.69
N ALA A 106 14.11 -5.85 34.78
CA ALA A 106 12.77 -5.36 35.12
C ALA A 106 12.17 -4.48 34.01
N GLY A 107 13.00 -3.66 33.34
CA GLY A 107 12.58 -2.89 32.14
C GLY A 107 12.14 -3.77 31.00
N TYR A 108 12.87 -4.85 30.70
CA TYR A 108 12.46 -5.83 29.68
C TYR A 108 11.19 -6.59 30.08
N VAL A 109 10.98 -6.88 31.36
CA VAL A 109 9.73 -7.46 31.87
C VAL A 109 8.57 -6.49 31.66
N ALA A 110 8.75 -5.21 31.97
CA ALA A 110 7.73 -4.18 31.76
C ALA A 110 7.35 -4.06 30.28
N LEU A 111 8.32 -4.12 29.37
CA LEU A 111 8.05 -4.14 27.92
C LEU A 111 7.25 -5.38 27.50
N ALA A 112 7.55 -6.56 28.05
CA ALA A 112 6.80 -7.78 27.80
C ALA A 112 5.36 -7.70 28.35
N GLU A 113 5.15 -7.03 29.52
CA GLU A 113 3.83 -6.76 30.09
C GLU A 113 3.01 -5.83 29.19
N ALA A 114 3.64 -4.77 28.66
CA ALA A 114 3.00 -3.90 27.67
C ALA A 114 2.54 -4.67 26.43
N SER A 115 3.44 -5.49 25.88
CA SER A 115 3.13 -6.34 24.71
C SER A 115 2.01 -7.33 25.01
N TRP A 116 2.00 -7.93 26.20
CA TRP A 116 0.94 -8.87 26.61
C TRP A 116 -0.42 -8.19 26.74
N ALA A 117 -0.48 -7.01 27.36
CA ALA A 117 -1.71 -6.21 27.49
C ALA A 117 -2.23 -5.79 26.11
N HIS A 118 -1.34 -5.31 25.24
CA HIS A 118 -1.68 -4.91 23.87
C HIS A 118 -2.27 -6.07 23.05
N VAL A 119 -1.62 -7.25 23.06
CA VAL A 119 -2.16 -8.45 22.38
C VAL A 119 -3.48 -8.93 23.01
N GLY A 120 -3.72 -8.58 24.27
CA GLY A 120 -5.00 -8.75 24.97
C GLY A 120 -6.10 -7.78 24.53
N GLY A 121 -5.77 -6.76 23.71
CA GLY A 121 -6.69 -5.73 23.25
C GLY A 121 -6.84 -4.56 24.22
N ASP A 122 -5.93 -4.37 25.16
CA ASP A 122 -5.97 -3.29 26.16
C ASP A 122 -4.73 -2.37 26.01
N ALA A 123 -4.81 -1.50 25.00
CA ALA A 123 -3.75 -0.53 24.70
C ALA A 123 -3.56 0.49 25.85
N GLU A 124 -4.63 0.85 26.58
CA GLU A 124 -4.56 1.79 27.69
C GLU A 124 -3.77 1.18 28.86
N MET A 125 -4.03 -0.09 29.21
CA MET A 125 -3.29 -0.80 30.26
C MET A 125 -1.82 -1.02 29.86
N ALA A 126 -1.52 -1.18 28.55
CA ALA A 126 -0.16 -1.36 28.07
C ALA A 126 0.74 -0.12 28.25
N LEU A 127 0.19 1.11 28.27
CA LEU A 127 0.97 2.35 28.34
C LEU A 127 1.79 2.50 29.62
N GLY A 128 1.27 2.06 30.77
CA GLY A 128 1.96 2.16 32.05
C GLY A 128 3.30 1.41 32.04
N PRO A 129 3.27 0.08 31.84
CA PRO A 129 4.48 -0.73 31.73
C PRO A 129 5.42 -0.28 30.59
N CYS A 130 4.87 0.18 29.47
CA CYS A 130 5.68 0.68 28.36
C CYS A 130 6.50 1.93 28.76
N ARG A 131 5.91 2.89 29.48
CA ARG A 131 6.62 4.07 29.99
C ARG A 131 7.69 3.69 31.02
N GLU A 132 7.43 2.68 31.84
CA GLU A 132 8.44 2.14 32.77
C GLU A 132 9.63 1.55 32.00
N ALA A 133 9.39 0.81 30.94
CA ALA A 133 10.44 0.27 30.07
C ALA A 133 11.30 1.40 29.45
N VAL A 134 10.67 2.47 28.94
CA VAL A 134 11.40 3.65 28.40
C VAL A 134 12.27 4.30 29.50
N ALA A 135 11.72 4.52 30.67
CA ALA A 135 12.46 5.14 31.80
C ALA A 135 13.66 4.27 32.22
N THR A 136 13.43 2.97 32.39
CA THR A 136 14.48 2.02 32.80
C THR A 136 15.58 1.92 31.74
N GLY A 137 15.23 1.81 30.46
CA GLY A 137 16.20 1.76 29.35
C GLY A 137 17.08 3.02 29.34
N SER A 138 16.47 4.20 29.47
CA SER A 138 17.20 5.48 29.54
C SER A 138 18.08 5.61 30.76
N GLU A 139 17.61 5.17 31.94
CA GLU A 139 18.39 5.23 33.21
C GLU A 139 19.57 4.23 33.24
N ARG A 140 19.45 3.14 32.49
CA ARG A 140 20.45 2.07 32.43
C ARG A 140 21.36 2.16 31.19
N ASP A 141 21.22 3.20 30.39
CA ASP A 141 21.96 3.40 29.14
C ASP A 141 21.85 2.19 28.19
N ASP A 142 20.64 1.57 28.11
CA ASP A 142 20.36 0.50 27.17
C ASP A 142 19.58 1.06 25.95
N PRO A 143 20.25 1.24 24.80
CA PRO A 143 19.62 1.80 23.63
C PRO A 143 18.59 0.85 23.01
N ASN A 144 18.76 -0.46 23.13
CA ASN A 144 17.84 -1.46 22.58
C ASN A 144 16.47 -1.39 23.27
N LEU A 145 16.46 -1.47 24.61
CA LEU A 145 15.23 -1.35 25.38
C LEU A 145 14.56 -0.01 25.15
N THR A 146 15.35 1.09 25.18
CA THR A 146 14.82 2.45 25.02
C THR A 146 14.14 2.61 23.66
N ALA A 147 14.82 2.24 22.56
CA ALA A 147 14.30 2.41 21.21
C ALA A 147 13.03 1.57 20.95
N LEU A 148 13.05 0.29 21.37
CA LEU A 148 11.89 -0.60 21.17
C LEU A 148 10.70 -0.18 22.06
N ALA A 149 10.95 0.28 23.30
CA ALA A 149 9.89 0.75 24.17
C ALA A 149 9.28 2.08 23.67
N ILE A 150 10.09 3.01 23.13
CA ILE A 150 9.61 4.25 22.49
C ILE A 150 8.74 3.90 21.25
N GLU A 151 9.19 2.99 20.42
CA GLU A 151 8.42 2.49 19.26
C GLU A 151 7.07 1.91 19.71
N THR A 152 7.07 1.01 20.68
CA THR A 152 5.86 0.39 21.22
C THR A 152 4.92 1.44 21.81
N GLN A 153 5.44 2.42 22.57
CA GLN A 153 4.65 3.53 23.09
C GLN A 153 4.00 4.36 21.97
N GLY A 154 4.74 4.61 20.89
CA GLY A 154 4.24 5.32 19.71
C GLY A 154 3.05 4.63 19.10
N ARG A 155 3.13 3.30 18.90
CA ARG A 155 2.03 2.49 18.37
C ARG A 155 0.79 2.49 19.27
N LEU A 156 1.00 2.32 20.58
CA LEU A 156 -0.09 2.34 21.56
C LEU A 156 -0.83 3.68 21.55
N LEU A 157 -0.12 4.80 21.47
CA LEU A 157 -0.72 6.14 21.39
C LEU A 157 -1.53 6.32 20.09
N ILE A 158 -1.03 5.83 18.97
CA ILE A 158 -1.75 5.85 17.69
C ILE A 158 -3.06 5.07 17.81
N GLU A 159 -3.02 3.88 18.41
CA GLU A 159 -4.21 3.04 18.61
C GLU A 159 -5.25 3.73 19.51
N LEU A 160 -4.81 4.52 20.49
CA LEU A 160 -5.66 5.31 21.38
C LEU A 160 -6.13 6.65 20.77
N GLY A 161 -5.79 6.94 19.51
CA GLY A 161 -6.20 8.15 18.80
C GLY A 161 -5.22 9.34 18.94
N GLU A 162 -4.15 9.23 19.72
CA GLU A 162 -3.12 10.25 19.88
C GLU A 162 -2.08 10.19 18.74
N VAL A 163 -2.58 10.25 17.49
CA VAL A 163 -1.80 9.92 16.27
C VAL A 163 -0.55 10.80 16.13
N ALA A 164 -0.68 12.12 16.30
CA ALA A 164 0.45 13.04 16.11
C ALA A 164 1.58 12.78 17.12
N GLN A 165 1.23 12.52 18.40
CA GLN A 165 2.20 12.20 19.43
C GLN A 165 2.87 10.85 19.17
N GLY A 166 2.07 9.85 18.79
CA GLY A 166 2.57 8.52 18.47
C GLY A 166 3.54 8.52 17.29
N LEU A 167 3.21 9.22 16.20
CA LEU A 167 4.11 9.37 15.05
C LEU A 167 5.43 10.06 15.43
N GLY A 168 5.40 11.07 16.32
CA GLY A 168 6.62 11.69 16.81
C GLY A 168 7.53 10.71 17.57
N LEU A 169 6.95 9.76 18.33
CA LEU A 169 7.72 8.71 19.00
C LEU A 169 8.28 7.67 18.00
N LEU A 170 7.52 7.32 16.99
CA LEU A 170 8.01 6.44 15.92
C LEU A 170 9.19 7.06 15.18
N ASP A 171 9.12 8.37 14.86
CA ASP A 171 10.23 9.08 14.24
C ASP A 171 11.46 9.12 15.18
N ALA A 172 11.26 9.27 16.51
CA ALA A 172 12.34 9.20 17.49
C ALA A 172 12.99 7.81 17.56
N ALA A 173 12.20 6.73 17.58
CA ALA A 173 12.72 5.37 17.54
C ALA A 173 13.55 5.11 16.28
N MET A 174 13.13 5.65 15.11
CA MET A 174 13.90 5.55 13.87
C MET A 174 15.22 6.32 13.91
N LEU A 175 15.29 7.45 14.62
CA LEU A 175 16.57 8.15 14.79
C LEU A 175 17.55 7.30 15.61
N SER A 176 17.09 6.54 16.60
CA SER A 176 17.93 5.57 17.33
C SER A 176 18.45 4.47 16.39
N VAL A 177 17.57 3.87 15.56
CA VAL A 177 17.99 2.86 14.56
C VAL A 177 19.05 3.41 13.59
N LEU A 178 18.97 4.68 13.21
CA LEU A 178 19.91 5.27 12.25
C LEU A 178 21.21 5.78 12.88
N GLY A 179 21.21 6.10 14.16
CA GLY A 179 22.30 6.81 14.85
C GLY A 179 23.00 6.02 15.94
N GLU A 180 22.42 4.95 16.44
CA GLU A 180 22.91 4.15 17.55
C GLU A 180 23.35 2.76 17.08
N ASP A 181 24.16 2.06 17.84
CA ASP A 181 24.62 0.70 17.56
C ASP A 181 23.66 -0.30 18.24
N LEU A 182 22.45 -0.45 17.67
CA LEU A 182 21.46 -1.38 18.17
C LEU A 182 21.78 -2.82 17.75
N ASP A 183 21.29 -3.79 18.51
CA ASP A 183 21.32 -5.18 18.06
C ASP A 183 20.37 -5.35 16.86
N PRO A 184 20.80 -6.04 15.78
CA PRO A 184 20.01 -6.23 14.57
C PRO A 184 18.60 -6.79 14.79
N LEU A 185 18.37 -7.53 15.87
CA LEU A 185 17.04 -8.00 16.24
C LEU A 185 16.08 -6.84 16.52
N PHE A 186 16.53 -5.86 17.32
CA PHE A 186 15.73 -4.69 17.69
C PHE A 186 15.54 -3.74 16.52
N GLU A 187 16.61 -3.53 15.72
CA GLU A 187 16.49 -2.76 14.47
C GLU A 187 15.42 -3.35 13.55
N GLY A 188 15.46 -4.67 13.31
CA GLY A 188 14.50 -5.36 12.46
C GLY A 188 13.07 -5.25 13.00
N TRP A 189 12.88 -5.36 14.30
CA TRP A 189 11.57 -5.22 14.93
C TRP A 189 11.01 -3.81 14.77
N ILE A 190 11.80 -2.79 15.08
CA ILE A 190 11.40 -1.39 14.94
C ILE A 190 11.03 -1.09 13.48
N TYR A 191 11.83 -1.54 12.50
CA TYR A 191 11.48 -1.38 11.09
C TYR A 191 10.14 -2.02 10.73
N CYS A 192 9.91 -3.28 11.13
CA CYS A 192 8.70 -4.01 10.76
C CYS A 192 7.44 -3.37 11.34
N GLU A 193 7.46 -3.04 12.63
CA GLU A 193 6.29 -2.50 13.32
C GLU A 193 5.98 -1.07 12.85
N LEU A 194 7.00 -0.25 12.66
CA LEU A 194 6.86 1.11 12.15
C LEU A 194 6.31 1.12 10.72
N LEU A 195 6.85 0.29 9.82
CA LEU A 195 6.35 0.20 8.44
C LEU A 195 4.91 -0.29 8.40
N SER A 196 4.56 -1.27 9.23
CA SER A 196 3.19 -1.77 9.37
C SER A 196 2.25 -0.66 9.84
N THR A 197 2.68 0.15 10.82
CA THR A 197 1.89 1.26 11.37
C THR A 197 1.70 2.38 10.36
N CYS A 198 2.77 2.86 9.71
CA CYS A 198 2.68 3.89 8.67
C CYS A 198 1.79 3.46 7.51
N ARG A 199 1.90 2.20 7.08
CA ARG A 199 1.03 1.61 6.07
C ARG A 199 -0.43 1.59 6.55
N GLY A 200 -0.69 1.16 7.79
CA GLY A 200 -2.04 1.11 8.37
C GLY A 200 -2.71 2.48 8.40
N LEU A 201 -1.98 3.51 8.75
CA LEU A 201 -2.42 4.91 8.74
C LEU A 201 -2.53 5.52 7.34
N ALA A 202 -2.07 4.82 6.32
CA ALA A 202 -1.93 5.35 4.96
C ALA A 202 -0.97 6.55 4.86
N ASP A 203 0.03 6.63 5.73
CA ASP A 203 1.12 7.62 5.66
C ASP A 203 2.19 7.11 4.68
N LEU A 204 1.92 7.30 3.38
CA LEU A 204 2.77 6.76 2.32
C LEU A 204 4.12 7.47 2.22
N GLU A 205 4.23 8.69 2.69
CA GLU A 205 5.49 9.46 2.67
C GLU A 205 6.48 8.84 3.64
N ARG A 206 6.09 8.66 4.93
CA ARG A 206 6.90 7.96 5.91
C ARG A 206 7.15 6.50 5.52
N ALA A 207 6.12 5.79 5.06
CA ALA A 207 6.29 4.41 4.59
C ALA A 207 7.36 4.31 3.49
N SER A 208 7.38 5.22 2.51
CA SER A 208 8.39 5.25 1.45
C SER A 208 9.80 5.54 1.95
N GLU A 209 9.94 6.50 2.87
CA GLU A 209 11.23 6.88 3.42
C GLU A 209 11.83 5.74 4.25
N TRP A 210 11.07 5.19 5.16
CA TRP A 210 11.52 4.14 6.07
C TRP A 210 11.69 2.79 5.38
N THR A 211 10.86 2.47 4.37
CA THR A 211 11.08 1.26 3.56
C THR A 211 12.43 1.31 2.85
N ARG A 212 12.82 2.47 2.30
CA ARG A 212 14.15 2.61 1.69
C ARG A 212 15.28 2.45 2.70
N ALA A 213 15.11 2.92 3.92
CA ALA A 213 16.09 2.72 5.00
C ALA A 213 16.17 1.24 5.40
N ALA A 214 15.02 0.59 5.63
CA ALA A 214 14.92 -0.82 5.97
C ALA A 214 15.54 -1.73 4.90
N MET A 215 15.30 -1.45 3.61
CA MET A 215 15.90 -2.23 2.51
C MET A 215 17.42 -2.12 2.49
N ARG A 216 17.98 -0.89 2.70
CA ARG A 216 19.44 -0.73 2.82
C ARG A 216 20.01 -1.49 4.01
N TRP A 217 19.30 -1.50 5.13
CA TRP A 217 19.69 -2.28 6.29
C TRP A 217 19.62 -3.79 6.00
N CYS A 218 18.55 -4.30 5.39
CA CYS A 218 18.45 -5.70 4.98
C CYS A 218 19.60 -6.13 4.06
N ASP A 219 20.09 -5.25 3.19
CA ASP A 219 21.23 -5.52 2.30
C ASP A 219 22.56 -5.68 3.08
N THR A 220 22.64 -5.20 4.32
CA THR A 220 23.80 -5.39 5.19
C THR A 220 23.81 -6.73 5.93
N LEU A 221 22.64 -7.40 6.02
CA LEU A 221 22.51 -8.68 6.68
C LEU A 221 23.03 -9.80 5.79
N ALA A 222 24.12 -10.44 6.18
CA ALA A 222 24.70 -11.56 5.43
C ALA A 222 23.74 -12.74 5.29
N GLU A 223 22.92 -12.97 6.35
CA GLU A 223 21.87 -13.97 6.43
C GLU A 223 20.74 -13.35 7.26
N GLY A 224 19.55 -13.34 6.77
CA GLY A 224 18.42 -12.72 7.51
C GLY A 224 17.20 -12.62 6.61
N ARG A 225 16.58 -13.76 6.32
CA ARG A 225 15.41 -13.80 5.44
C ARG A 225 14.15 -13.28 6.12
N VAL A 226 14.07 -13.38 7.43
CA VAL A 226 12.90 -13.02 8.25
C VAL A 226 12.43 -11.61 7.96
N TYR A 227 13.32 -10.62 8.09
CA TYR A 227 12.96 -9.21 7.86
C TYR A 227 12.98 -8.82 6.38
N ALA A 228 13.90 -9.39 5.59
CA ALA A 228 14.05 -9.04 4.18
C ALA A 228 12.79 -9.35 3.36
N GLY A 229 12.06 -10.41 3.67
CA GLY A 229 10.82 -10.76 3.00
C GLY A 229 9.72 -9.73 3.22
N ILE A 230 9.51 -9.31 4.47
CA ILE A 230 8.49 -8.33 4.87
C ILE A 230 8.79 -6.95 4.25
N CYS A 231 10.03 -6.45 4.42
CA CYS A 231 10.45 -5.18 3.83
C CYS A 231 10.27 -5.17 2.32
N ARG A 232 10.52 -6.30 1.65
CA ARG A 232 10.31 -6.46 0.21
C ARG A 232 8.83 -6.36 -0.19
N VAL A 233 7.91 -6.92 0.60
CA VAL A 233 6.46 -6.75 0.36
C VAL A 233 6.07 -5.29 0.42
N HIS A 234 6.52 -4.55 1.43
CA HIS A 234 6.27 -3.11 1.53
C HIS A 234 6.86 -2.33 0.35
N GLN A 235 8.11 -2.64 -0.04
CA GLN A 235 8.74 -2.02 -1.20
C GLN A 235 7.95 -2.27 -2.48
N VAL A 236 7.49 -3.51 -2.71
CA VAL A 236 6.69 -3.87 -3.90
C VAL A 236 5.36 -3.12 -3.92
N GLU A 237 4.68 -2.98 -2.78
CA GLU A 237 3.45 -2.20 -2.70
C GLU A 237 3.67 -0.73 -3.10
N LEU A 238 4.75 -0.12 -2.62
CA LEU A 238 5.14 1.24 -3.00
C LEU A 238 5.53 1.34 -4.48
N ASP A 239 6.30 0.37 -5.00
CA ASP A 239 6.65 0.32 -6.43
C ASP A 239 5.39 0.22 -7.31
N CYS A 240 4.37 -0.56 -6.89
CA CYS A 240 3.07 -0.61 -7.57
C CYS A 240 2.36 0.75 -7.58
N LEU A 241 2.33 1.45 -6.45
CA LEU A 241 1.70 2.76 -6.32
C LEU A 241 2.42 3.83 -7.17
N HIS A 242 3.74 3.81 -7.21
CA HIS A 242 4.55 4.76 -7.98
C HIS A 242 4.70 4.39 -9.46
N GLY A 243 4.13 3.27 -9.90
CA GLY A 243 4.10 2.84 -11.30
C GLY A 243 5.35 2.13 -11.80
N ASP A 244 6.21 1.64 -10.92
CA ASP A 244 7.35 0.78 -11.28
C ASP A 244 6.95 -0.71 -11.23
N TRP A 245 6.01 -1.07 -12.10
CA TRP A 245 5.41 -2.41 -12.08
C TRP A 245 6.37 -3.52 -12.51
N SER A 246 7.41 -3.20 -13.29
CA SER A 246 8.43 -4.18 -13.66
C SER A 246 9.26 -4.59 -12.44
N ARG A 247 9.68 -3.60 -11.64
CA ARG A 247 10.40 -3.83 -10.39
C ARG A 247 9.52 -4.52 -9.34
N ALA A 248 8.24 -4.12 -9.27
CA ALA A 248 7.27 -4.75 -8.40
C ALA A 248 7.11 -6.25 -8.69
N GLU A 249 7.05 -6.65 -9.97
CA GLU A 249 6.93 -8.05 -10.38
C GLU A 249 8.14 -8.90 -9.96
N GLU A 250 9.34 -8.38 -10.17
CA GLU A 250 10.57 -9.04 -9.72
C GLU A 250 10.60 -9.18 -8.19
N GLY A 251 10.23 -8.12 -7.49
CA GLY A 251 10.20 -8.07 -6.02
C GLY A 251 9.20 -9.03 -5.42
N ILE A 252 7.97 -9.08 -5.95
CA ILE A 252 6.90 -9.92 -5.41
C ILE A 252 7.15 -11.40 -5.63
N THR A 253 7.73 -11.78 -6.77
CA THR A 253 8.10 -13.16 -7.05
C THR A 253 9.08 -13.68 -6.00
N ARG A 254 10.08 -12.87 -5.64
CA ARG A 254 11.04 -13.20 -4.57
C ARG A 254 10.36 -13.24 -3.20
N ALA A 255 9.53 -12.25 -2.88
CA ALA A 255 8.85 -12.18 -1.59
C ALA A 255 7.92 -13.39 -1.37
N CYS A 256 7.14 -13.80 -2.38
CA CYS A 256 6.30 -14.99 -2.28
C CYS A 256 7.10 -16.27 -2.03
N ALA A 257 8.27 -16.42 -2.67
CA ALA A 257 9.13 -17.57 -2.48
C ALA A 257 9.81 -17.57 -1.10
N ASP A 258 10.34 -16.41 -0.68
CA ASP A 258 11.08 -16.27 0.57
C ASP A 258 10.17 -16.43 1.81
N LEU A 259 8.94 -15.86 1.78
CA LEU A 259 8.05 -15.81 2.94
C LEU A 259 7.24 -17.08 3.17
N LEU A 260 7.07 -17.92 2.18
CA LEU A 260 6.19 -19.10 2.30
C LEU A 260 6.65 -20.08 3.39
N ALA A 261 7.96 -20.19 3.58
CA ALA A 261 8.56 -21.06 4.60
C ALA A 261 8.71 -20.36 5.96
N VAL A 262 8.72 -19.01 5.98
CA VAL A 262 9.10 -18.16 7.10
C VAL A 262 7.89 -17.73 7.94
N ASP A 263 6.98 -16.99 7.32
CA ASP A 263 5.77 -16.49 7.98
C ASP A 263 4.58 -16.58 7.02
N PRO A 264 3.68 -17.55 7.21
CA PRO A 264 2.50 -17.72 6.37
C PRO A 264 1.62 -16.47 6.28
N ARG A 265 1.58 -15.62 7.33
CA ARG A 265 0.76 -14.39 7.36
C ARG A 265 1.31 -13.35 6.38
N TYR A 266 2.62 -13.14 6.38
CA TYR A 266 3.27 -12.23 5.42
C TYR A 266 3.35 -12.83 4.02
N ALA A 267 3.42 -14.14 3.89
CA ALA A 267 3.25 -14.83 2.60
C ALA A 267 1.85 -14.56 2.02
N GLY A 268 0.81 -14.55 2.87
CA GLY A 268 -0.54 -14.17 2.47
C GLY A 268 -0.62 -12.74 1.93
N GLU A 269 0.06 -11.78 2.58
CA GLU A 269 0.13 -10.41 2.10
C GLU A 269 0.88 -10.30 0.77
N ALA A 270 2.02 -11.00 0.61
CA ALA A 270 2.74 -11.05 -0.65
C ALA A 270 1.88 -11.56 -1.81
N HIS A 271 1.13 -12.63 -1.59
CA HIS A 271 0.19 -13.16 -2.59
C HIS A 271 -0.96 -12.20 -2.88
N TYR A 272 -1.45 -11.44 -1.89
CA TYR A 272 -2.45 -10.40 -2.12
C TYR A 272 -1.91 -9.29 -3.03
N VAL A 273 -0.71 -8.79 -2.78
CA VAL A 273 -0.06 -7.76 -3.61
C VAL A 273 0.21 -8.28 -5.03
N ALA A 274 0.62 -9.56 -5.18
CA ALA A 274 0.73 -10.21 -6.49
C ALA A 274 -0.60 -10.21 -7.24
N GLY A 275 -1.69 -10.55 -6.55
CA GLY A 275 -3.04 -10.51 -7.10
C GLY A 275 -3.45 -9.12 -7.60
N GLU A 276 -3.12 -8.06 -6.84
CA GLU A 276 -3.36 -6.68 -7.26
C GLU A 276 -2.60 -6.32 -8.54
N LEU A 277 -1.31 -6.67 -8.64
CA LEU A 277 -0.51 -6.40 -9.83
C LEU A 277 -1.06 -7.12 -11.06
N HIS A 278 -1.38 -8.42 -10.95
CA HIS A 278 -1.99 -9.20 -12.02
C HIS A 278 -3.35 -8.63 -12.44
N ARG A 279 -4.21 -8.25 -11.48
CA ARG A 279 -5.51 -7.63 -11.77
C ARG A 279 -5.37 -6.34 -12.55
N LEU A 280 -4.45 -5.46 -12.15
CA LEU A 280 -4.18 -4.19 -12.81
C LEU A 280 -3.63 -4.36 -14.23
N ARG A 281 -2.90 -5.43 -14.49
CA ARG A 281 -2.42 -5.80 -15.83
C ARG A 281 -3.48 -6.50 -16.70
N GLY A 282 -4.60 -6.94 -16.10
CA GLY A 282 -5.63 -7.70 -16.81
C GLY A 282 -5.36 -9.20 -16.88
N GLU A 283 -4.44 -9.71 -16.11
CA GLU A 283 -4.06 -11.12 -16.00
C GLU A 283 -4.98 -11.83 -14.98
N TYR A 284 -6.27 -11.90 -15.30
CA TYR A 284 -7.33 -12.20 -14.34
C TYR A 284 -7.25 -13.59 -13.72
N ASP A 285 -6.84 -14.62 -14.47
CA ASP A 285 -6.67 -15.98 -13.95
C ASP A 285 -5.51 -16.06 -12.91
N ALA A 286 -4.42 -15.34 -13.18
CA ALA A 286 -3.30 -15.23 -12.26
C ALA A 286 -3.69 -14.46 -11.00
N ALA A 287 -4.45 -13.37 -11.16
CA ALA A 287 -4.97 -12.58 -10.04
C ALA A 287 -5.86 -13.43 -9.13
N GLU A 288 -6.81 -14.19 -9.69
CA GLU A 288 -7.71 -15.05 -8.92
C GLU A 288 -6.93 -16.13 -8.15
N SER A 289 -5.93 -16.74 -8.80
CA SER A 289 -5.08 -17.74 -8.16
C SER A 289 -4.29 -17.14 -6.99
N ALA A 290 -3.74 -15.94 -7.17
CA ALA A 290 -2.99 -15.24 -6.13
C ALA A 290 -3.89 -14.84 -4.94
N TYR A 291 -5.09 -14.31 -5.16
CA TYR A 291 -6.04 -13.99 -4.09
C TYR A 291 -6.52 -15.24 -3.34
N ARG A 292 -6.75 -16.35 -4.04
CA ARG A 292 -7.09 -17.63 -3.39
C ARG A 292 -5.95 -18.08 -2.48
N ARG A 293 -4.70 -17.99 -2.95
CA ARG A 293 -3.55 -18.35 -2.14
C ARG A 293 -3.38 -17.44 -0.93
N ALA A 294 -3.63 -16.13 -1.08
CA ALA A 294 -3.66 -15.18 0.03
C ALA A 294 -4.68 -15.61 1.09
N HIS A 295 -5.89 -15.99 0.65
CA HIS A 295 -6.96 -16.45 1.55
C HIS A 295 -6.60 -17.75 2.29
N GLU A 296 -6.03 -18.74 1.61
CA GLU A 296 -5.56 -19.99 2.20
C GLU A 296 -4.51 -19.74 3.31
N LEU A 297 -3.75 -18.67 3.18
CA LEU A 297 -2.73 -18.23 4.14
C LEU A 297 -3.27 -17.26 5.21
N GLY A 298 -4.61 -17.09 5.28
CA GLY A 298 -5.28 -16.30 6.32
C GLY A 298 -5.43 -14.81 6.01
N ARG A 299 -5.03 -14.33 4.81
CA ARG A 299 -5.23 -12.93 4.37
C ARG A 299 -6.58 -12.79 3.66
N ASP A 300 -7.47 -11.92 4.17
CA ASP A 300 -8.73 -11.58 3.47
C ASP A 300 -8.40 -11.00 2.08
N PRO A 301 -8.88 -11.59 0.98
CA PRO A 301 -8.58 -11.15 -0.37
C PRO A 301 -9.32 -9.87 -0.79
N GLN A 302 -10.11 -9.26 0.12
CA GLN A 302 -10.82 -8.01 -0.17
C GLN A 302 -9.91 -6.78 0.03
N PRO A 303 -10.14 -5.70 -0.74
CA PRO A 303 -11.14 -5.54 -1.81
C PRO A 303 -10.71 -6.09 -3.19
N GLY A 304 -9.49 -6.59 -3.35
CA GLY A 304 -8.92 -6.98 -4.64
C GLY A 304 -9.76 -8.01 -5.41
N LEU A 305 -10.21 -9.07 -4.72
CA LEU A 305 -11.07 -10.09 -5.35
C LEU A 305 -12.44 -9.53 -5.76
N ALA A 306 -13.01 -8.60 -5.00
CA ALA A 306 -14.27 -7.94 -5.38
C ALA A 306 -14.07 -7.05 -6.62
N LEU A 307 -12.97 -6.31 -6.71
CA LEU A 307 -12.61 -5.52 -7.87
C LEU A 307 -12.35 -6.40 -9.12
N LEU A 308 -11.76 -7.57 -8.94
CA LEU A 308 -11.61 -8.56 -10.03
C LEU A 308 -12.97 -9.03 -10.55
N ARG A 309 -13.90 -9.36 -9.66
CA ARG A 309 -15.28 -9.74 -10.02
C ARG A 309 -16.02 -8.60 -10.72
N LEU A 310 -15.81 -7.37 -10.26
CA LEU A 310 -16.39 -6.17 -10.86
C LEU A 310 -15.90 -5.97 -12.30
N ALA A 311 -14.59 -6.15 -12.55
CA ALA A 311 -14.02 -6.13 -13.89
C ALA A 311 -14.61 -7.22 -14.81
N GLY A 312 -15.00 -8.36 -14.24
CA GLY A 312 -15.73 -9.44 -14.94
C GLY A 312 -17.25 -9.23 -15.07
N GLY A 313 -17.78 -8.04 -14.73
CA GLY A 313 -19.22 -7.72 -14.80
C GLY A 313 -20.08 -8.37 -13.70
N GLN A 314 -19.48 -8.91 -12.64
CA GLN A 314 -20.14 -9.62 -11.56
C GLN A 314 -20.42 -8.70 -10.36
N ALA A 315 -21.06 -7.54 -10.58
CA ALA A 315 -21.27 -6.52 -9.57
C ALA A 315 -22.00 -7.05 -8.31
N ALA A 316 -23.03 -7.90 -8.47
CA ALA A 316 -23.76 -8.47 -7.34
C ALA A 316 -22.86 -9.33 -6.42
N SER A 317 -21.96 -10.13 -7.01
CA SER A 317 -20.99 -10.96 -6.25
C SER A 317 -19.94 -10.10 -5.55
N ALA A 318 -19.45 -9.03 -6.20
CA ALA A 318 -18.53 -8.08 -5.60
C ALA A 318 -19.17 -7.36 -4.39
N LEU A 319 -20.39 -6.87 -4.53
CA LEU A 319 -21.15 -6.22 -3.45
C LEU A 319 -21.36 -7.13 -2.25
N ALA A 320 -21.74 -8.40 -2.46
CA ALA A 320 -21.92 -9.37 -1.37
C ALA A 320 -20.62 -9.56 -0.59
N ALA A 321 -19.52 -9.81 -1.29
CA ALA A 321 -18.20 -10.02 -0.68
C ALA A 321 -17.70 -8.81 0.12
N LEU A 322 -17.87 -7.58 -0.42
CA LEU A 322 -17.45 -6.36 0.27
C LEU A 322 -18.27 -6.08 1.54
N ARG A 323 -19.56 -6.40 1.53
CA ARG A 323 -20.44 -6.21 2.70
C ARG A 323 -20.19 -7.23 3.80
N GLU A 324 -19.76 -8.43 3.47
CA GLU A 324 -19.44 -9.51 4.43
C GLU A 324 -18.04 -9.36 5.04
N SER A 325 -17.10 -8.69 4.36
CA SER A 325 -15.72 -8.54 4.82
C SER A 325 -15.64 -7.74 6.14
N SER A 326 -14.97 -8.31 7.14
CA SER A 326 -14.67 -7.63 8.40
C SER A 326 -13.68 -6.49 8.21
N VAL A 327 -12.77 -6.60 7.24
CA VAL A 327 -11.77 -5.57 6.91
C VAL A 327 -12.42 -4.25 6.51
N CYS A 328 -13.60 -4.29 5.85
CA CYS A 328 -14.35 -3.09 5.53
C CYS A 328 -14.88 -2.33 6.76
N ARG A 329 -15.08 -3.02 7.88
CA ARG A 329 -15.69 -2.47 9.09
C ARG A 329 -14.69 -2.13 10.19
N GLU A 330 -13.72 -3.00 10.42
CA GLU A 330 -12.87 -3.02 11.62
C GLU A 330 -11.37 -2.99 11.32
N GLY A 331 -10.99 -3.01 10.02
CA GLY A 331 -9.58 -2.99 9.60
C GLY A 331 -8.91 -1.62 9.75
N PRO A 332 -7.58 -1.56 9.56
CA PRO A 332 -6.83 -0.32 9.51
C PRO A 332 -7.40 0.69 8.49
N PRO A 333 -7.22 2.01 8.72
CA PRO A 333 -7.79 3.06 7.87
C PRO A 333 -7.59 2.86 6.37
N ILE A 334 -6.39 2.44 5.95
CA ILE A 334 -6.08 2.19 4.53
C ILE A 334 -6.95 1.07 3.93
N HIS A 335 -7.16 -0.02 4.68
CA HIS A 335 -7.93 -1.16 4.19
C HIS A 335 -9.43 -0.83 4.15
N ARG A 336 -9.93 -0.12 5.16
CA ARG A 336 -11.30 0.38 5.20
C ARG A 336 -11.58 1.31 4.03
N ALA A 337 -10.71 2.30 3.79
CA ALA A 337 -10.86 3.27 2.71
C ALA A 337 -10.84 2.60 1.32
N ARG A 338 -9.87 1.71 1.07
CA ARG A 338 -9.81 0.96 -0.21
C ARG A 338 -11.05 0.08 -0.42
N SER A 339 -11.57 -0.54 0.64
CA SER A 339 -12.77 -1.37 0.57
C SER A 339 -14.04 -0.54 0.33
N LEU A 340 -14.15 0.62 0.98
CA LEU A 340 -15.26 1.55 0.78
C LEU A 340 -15.22 2.17 -0.63
N ALA A 341 -14.05 2.51 -1.15
CA ALA A 341 -13.88 2.95 -2.54
C ALA A 341 -14.31 1.86 -3.54
N ALA A 342 -13.94 0.60 -3.30
CA ALA A 342 -14.41 -0.52 -4.11
C ALA A 342 -15.93 -0.70 -4.01
N LEU A 343 -16.52 -0.49 -2.83
CA LEU A 343 -17.96 -0.53 -2.64
C LEU A 343 -18.65 0.59 -3.41
N VAL A 344 -18.13 1.83 -3.39
CA VAL A 344 -18.64 2.95 -4.21
C VAL A 344 -18.63 2.57 -5.68
N ALA A 345 -17.51 2.05 -6.20
CA ALA A 345 -17.38 1.63 -7.59
C ALA A 345 -18.40 0.53 -7.96
N ALA A 346 -18.56 -0.47 -7.08
CA ALA A 346 -19.50 -1.57 -7.29
C ALA A 346 -20.98 -1.13 -7.28
N GLU A 347 -21.35 -0.21 -6.38
CA GLU A 347 -22.71 0.35 -6.33
C GLU A 347 -23.01 1.24 -7.54
N LEU A 348 -22.04 2.03 -8.02
CA LEU A 348 -22.17 2.82 -9.25
C LEU A 348 -22.34 1.92 -10.47
N GLN A 349 -21.53 0.88 -10.61
CA GLN A 349 -21.67 -0.09 -11.71
C GLN A 349 -22.97 -0.89 -11.60
N GLY A 350 -23.48 -1.14 -10.38
CA GLY A 350 -24.78 -1.75 -10.13
C GLY A 350 -25.98 -0.82 -10.34
N GLY A 351 -25.76 0.44 -10.75
CA GLY A 351 -26.81 1.42 -11.03
C GLY A 351 -27.49 1.95 -9.76
N SER A 352 -26.80 2.03 -8.63
CA SER A 352 -27.35 2.48 -7.34
C SER A 352 -26.56 3.69 -6.79
N PRO A 353 -26.69 4.89 -7.39
CA PRO A 353 -25.94 6.08 -6.94
C PRO A 353 -26.25 6.48 -5.49
N GLU A 354 -27.47 6.25 -4.99
CA GLU A 354 -27.82 6.57 -3.60
C GLU A 354 -27.05 5.68 -2.60
N ARG A 355 -26.80 4.41 -2.95
CA ARG A 355 -26.00 3.51 -2.11
C ARG A 355 -24.52 3.83 -2.22
N ALA A 356 -24.06 4.23 -3.40
CA ALA A 356 -22.71 4.73 -3.58
C ALA A 356 -22.47 5.99 -2.72
N HIS A 357 -23.45 6.90 -2.65
CA HIS A 357 -23.40 8.08 -1.78
C HIS A 357 -23.34 7.70 -0.29
N ALA A 358 -24.10 6.70 0.14
CA ALA A 358 -24.05 6.21 1.51
C ALA A 358 -22.67 5.59 1.86
N ALA A 359 -22.07 4.81 0.93
CA ALA A 359 -20.71 4.27 1.10
C ALA A 359 -19.66 5.38 1.14
N MET A 360 -19.86 6.45 0.35
CA MET A 360 -19.04 7.66 0.37
C MET A 360 -19.07 8.35 1.74
N GLY A 361 -20.25 8.46 2.38
CA GLY A 361 -20.37 9.01 3.73
C GLY A 361 -19.56 8.22 4.77
N SER A 362 -19.50 6.89 4.64
CA SER A 362 -18.66 6.06 5.50
C SER A 362 -17.17 6.26 5.22
N LEU A 363 -16.80 6.51 3.97
CA LEU A 363 -15.42 6.83 3.59
C LEU A 363 -14.99 8.18 4.16
N SER A 364 -15.85 9.20 4.11
CA SER A 364 -15.58 10.52 4.70
C SER A 364 -15.28 10.43 6.20
N GLN A 365 -16.02 9.60 6.94
CA GLN A 365 -15.73 9.36 8.36
C GLN A 365 -14.30 8.80 8.57
N VAL A 366 -13.89 7.81 7.76
CA VAL A 366 -12.52 7.27 7.84
C VAL A 366 -11.49 8.35 7.52
N THR A 367 -11.77 9.24 6.59
CA THR A 367 -10.86 10.31 6.19
C THR A 367 -10.77 11.42 7.25
N ASP A 368 -11.90 11.80 7.85
CA ASP A 368 -11.97 12.83 8.88
C ASP A 368 -11.23 12.42 10.16
N ASP A 369 -11.27 11.12 10.49
CA ASP A 369 -10.57 10.56 11.64
C ASP A 369 -9.04 10.42 11.40
N ASN A 370 -8.55 10.66 10.17
CA ASN A 370 -7.16 10.41 9.79
C ASN A 370 -6.57 11.51 8.87
N GLU A 371 -5.44 12.08 9.24
CA GLU A 371 -4.76 13.16 8.49
C GLU A 371 -3.93 12.67 7.28
N SER A 372 -4.40 11.66 6.54
CA SER A 372 -3.67 11.10 5.40
C SER A 372 -4.05 11.78 4.08
N SER A 373 -3.06 12.30 3.36
CA SER A 373 -3.24 12.82 1.99
C SER A 373 -3.72 11.74 1.02
N TYR A 374 -3.32 10.48 1.24
CA TYR A 374 -3.76 9.36 0.41
C TYR A 374 -5.24 9.03 0.61
N LEU A 375 -5.72 9.02 1.87
CA LEU A 375 -7.14 8.80 2.15
C LEU A 375 -8.00 9.91 1.55
N ARG A 376 -7.58 11.18 1.71
CA ARG A 376 -8.24 12.34 1.08
C ARG A 376 -8.26 12.26 -0.44
N ALA A 377 -7.20 11.72 -1.07
CA ALA A 377 -7.17 11.53 -2.51
C ALA A 377 -8.19 10.49 -2.98
N ILE A 378 -8.29 9.35 -2.27
CA ILE A 378 -9.30 8.31 -2.53
C ILE A 378 -10.71 8.89 -2.36
N GLU A 379 -10.96 9.61 -1.27
CA GLU A 379 -12.23 10.25 -0.98
C GLU A 379 -12.65 11.20 -2.10
N ALA A 380 -11.78 12.15 -2.48
CA ALA A 380 -12.05 13.10 -3.53
C ALA A 380 -12.33 12.44 -4.90
N HIS A 381 -11.63 11.33 -5.20
CA HIS A 381 -11.88 10.53 -6.41
C HIS A 381 -13.26 9.86 -6.37
N CYS A 382 -13.62 9.23 -5.25
CA CYS A 382 -14.94 8.63 -5.06
C CYS A 382 -16.05 9.67 -5.12
N GLN A 383 -15.86 10.83 -4.47
CA GLN A 383 -16.80 11.93 -4.50
C GLN A 383 -17.05 12.44 -5.93
N GLY A 384 -15.98 12.61 -6.71
CA GLY A 384 -16.10 13.00 -8.12
C GLY A 384 -16.86 11.96 -8.94
N SER A 385 -16.65 10.66 -8.69
CA SER A 385 -17.35 9.58 -9.36
C SER A 385 -18.84 9.54 -9.03
N VAL A 386 -19.21 9.72 -7.75
CA VAL A 386 -20.62 9.77 -7.30
C VAL A 386 -21.32 10.98 -7.88
N LEU A 387 -20.72 12.18 -7.79
CA LEU A 387 -21.28 13.43 -8.34
C LEU A 387 -21.49 13.35 -9.84
N ALA A 388 -20.57 12.71 -10.58
CA ALA A 388 -20.71 12.47 -12.02
C ALA A 388 -21.90 11.57 -12.37
N ALA A 389 -22.19 10.59 -11.50
CA ALA A 389 -23.35 9.69 -11.64
C ALA A 389 -24.67 10.37 -11.23
N GLU A 390 -24.63 11.35 -10.34
CA GLU A 390 -25.77 12.17 -9.90
C GLU A 390 -26.09 13.34 -10.86
N ASP A 391 -25.40 13.41 -12.01
CA ASP A 391 -25.53 14.52 -13.01
C ASP A 391 -25.18 15.89 -12.44
N ARG A 392 -24.11 15.98 -11.62
CA ARG A 392 -23.54 17.19 -11.03
C ARG A 392 -22.12 17.43 -11.55
N PRO A 393 -21.97 17.73 -12.84
CA PRO A 393 -20.64 17.71 -13.51
C PRO A 393 -19.66 18.74 -12.97
N GLU A 394 -20.10 19.94 -12.61
CA GLU A 394 -19.22 21.03 -12.12
C GLU A 394 -18.58 20.67 -10.78
N GLU A 395 -19.37 20.10 -9.87
CA GLU A 395 -18.90 19.64 -8.58
C GLU A 395 -18.01 18.42 -8.73
N ALA A 396 -18.38 17.49 -9.63
CA ALA A 396 -17.55 16.33 -9.96
C ALA A 396 -16.16 16.73 -10.47
N VAL A 397 -16.08 17.69 -11.40
CA VAL A 397 -14.81 18.24 -11.90
C VAL A 397 -13.97 18.83 -10.78
N THR A 398 -14.60 19.56 -9.84
CA THR A 398 -13.90 20.17 -8.70
C THR A 398 -13.29 19.10 -7.79
N ALA A 399 -14.05 18.06 -7.43
CA ALA A 399 -13.59 16.93 -6.62
C ALA A 399 -12.47 16.15 -7.33
N LEU A 400 -12.63 15.86 -8.63
CA LEU A 400 -11.63 15.15 -9.42
C LEU A 400 -10.32 15.94 -9.57
N ARG A 401 -10.36 17.26 -9.69
CA ARG A 401 -9.17 18.10 -9.69
C ARG A 401 -8.45 18.07 -8.35
N THR A 402 -9.19 18.02 -7.25
CA THR A 402 -8.62 17.83 -5.91
C THR A 402 -7.93 16.48 -5.80
N ALA A 403 -8.59 15.40 -6.23
CA ALA A 403 -8.00 14.05 -6.28
C ALA A 403 -6.71 14.03 -7.10
N ARG A 404 -6.73 14.62 -8.31
CA ARG A 404 -5.55 14.67 -9.19
C ARG A 404 -4.37 15.40 -8.56
N ARG A 405 -4.61 16.53 -7.89
CA ARG A 405 -3.57 17.28 -7.19
C ARG A 405 -2.93 16.40 -6.11
N LEU A 406 -3.73 15.77 -5.25
CA LEU A 406 -3.25 14.91 -4.17
C LEU A 406 -2.50 13.69 -4.71
N PHE A 407 -3.02 12.98 -5.72
CA PHE A 407 -2.30 11.86 -6.33
C PHE A 407 -1.01 12.29 -7.04
N THR A 408 -0.95 13.53 -7.56
CA THR A 408 0.28 14.08 -8.14
C THR A 408 1.33 14.35 -7.06
N GLU A 409 0.95 14.92 -5.93
CA GLU A 409 1.82 15.12 -4.77
C GLU A 409 2.36 13.80 -4.23
N LEU A 410 1.54 12.74 -4.26
CA LEU A 410 1.91 11.38 -3.84
C LEU A 410 2.68 10.58 -4.92
N GLY A 411 2.83 11.10 -6.13
CA GLY A 411 3.54 10.41 -7.22
C GLY A 411 2.85 9.15 -7.73
N MET A 412 1.51 9.15 -7.85
CA MET A 412 0.68 7.99 -8.19
C MET A 412 0.13 8.06 -9.63
N PRO A 413 0.91 7.66 -10.64
CA PRO A 413 0.58 7.89 -12.05
C PRO A 413 -0.67 7.17 -12.53
N ARG A 414 -0.98 5.98 -12.01
CA ARG A 414 -2.17 5.22 -12.39
C ARG A 414 -3.44 5.95 -11.96
N GLU A 415 -3.49 6.39 -10.71
CA GLU A 415 -4.62 7.10 -10.13
C GLU A 415 -4.85 8.45 -10.82
N ILE A 416 -3.76 9.15 -11.16
CA ILE A 416 -3.84 10.39 -11.96
C ILE A 416 -4.49 10.10 -13.33
N ALA A 417 -4.12 9.00 -13.97
CA ALA A 417 -4.69 8.62 -15.26
C ALA A 417 -6.16 8.17 -15.15
N GLU A 418 -6.55 7.49 -14.06
CA GLU A 418 -7.96 7.14 -13.79
C GLU A 418 -8.83 8.39 -13.59
N VAL A 419 -8.32 9.39 -12.86
CA VAL A 419 -8.98 10.71 -12.76
C VAL A 419 -9.10 11.36 -14.15
N GLY A 420 -8.05 11.26 -14.97
CA GLY A 420 -8.06 11.76 -16.36
C GLY A 420 -9.15 11.11 -17.22
N LEU A 421 -9.42 9.81 -17.07
CA LEU A 421 -10.53 9.14 -17.76
C LEU A 421 -11.88 9.76 -17.38
N LEU A 422 -12.13 10.00 -16.10
CA LEU A 422 -13.38 10.58 -15.62
C LEU A 422 -13.55 12.04 -16.07
N LEU A 423 -12.48 12.83 -16.02
CA LEU A 423 -12.50 14.22 -16.53
C LEU A 423 -12.74 14.25 -18.03
N GLY A 424 -12.12 13.33 -18.79
CA GLY A 424 -12.36 13.18 -20.22
C GLY A 424 -13.82 12.84 -20.54
N GLN A 425 -14.42 11.90 -19.80
CA GLN A 425 -15.84 11.55 -19.96
C GLN A 425 -16.77 12.73 -19.64
N LEU A 426 -16.49 13.49 -18.58
CA LEU A 426 -17.26 14.69 -18.23
C LEU A 426 -17.11 15.78 -19.28
N GLY A 427 -15.90 15.99 -19.82
CA GLY A 427 -15.64 16.91 -20.92
C GLY A 427 -16.42 16.55 -22.19
N GLN A 428 -16.46 15.25 -22.57
CA GLN A 428 -17.28 14.77 -23.69
C GLN A 428 -18.76 15.10 -23.50
N ARG A 429 -19.31 14.84 -22.30
CA ARG A 429 -20.72 15.17 -21.98
C ARG A 429 -21.01 16.65 -22.02
N ALA A 430 -20.03 17.48 -21.64
CA ALA A 430 -20.13 18.93 -21.66
C ALA A 430 -19.88 19.55 -23.05
N GLY A 431 -19.49 18.74 -24.07
CA GLY A 431 -19.15 19.22 -25.40
C GLY A 431 -17.73 19.81 -25.54
N ASP A 432 -16.91 19.76 -24.50
CA ASP A 432 -15.48 20.12 -24.56
C ASP A 432 -14.67 18.94 -25.12
N ILE A 433 -14.81 18.73 -26.41
CA ILE A 433 -14.23 17.58 -27.11
C ILE A 433 -12.69 17.63 -27.12
N ASP A 434 -12.12 18.83 -27.24
CA ASP A 434 -10.66 19.00 -27.30
C ASP A 434 -10.00 18.81 -25.93
N GLY A 435 -10.58 19.39 -24.88
CA GLY A 435 -10.15 19.15 -23.51
C GLY A 435 -10.29 17.67 -23.12
N ALA A 436 -11.43 17.06 -23.45
CA ALA A 436 -11.66 15.63 -23.19
C ALA A 436 -10.61 14.75 -23.89
N ARG A 437 -10.29 15.03 -25.15
CA ARG A 437 -9.27 14.26 -25.90
C ARG A 437 -7.89 14.38 -25.26
N LEU A 438 -7.49 15.56 -24.83
CA LEU A 438 -6.19 15.75 -24.15
C LEU A 438 -6.09 14.94 -22.86
N GLU A 439 -7.13 14.94 -22.03
CA GLU A 439 -7.20 14.15 -20.78
C GLU A 439 -7.12 12.64 -21.10
N LEU A 440 -7.89 12.18 -22.09
CA LEU A 440 -7.92 10.76 -22.48
C LEU A 440 -6.61 10.29 -23.12
N GLU A 441 -5.96 11.10 -23.95
CA GLU A 441 -4.65 10.78 -24.55
C GLU A 441 -3.56 10.70 -23.49
N ALA A 442 -3.55 11.60 -22.52
CA ALA A 442 -2.62 11.58 -21.39
C ALA A 442 -2.81 10.34 -20.51
N ALA A 443 -4.06 10.00 -20.20
CA ALA A 443 -4.41 8.78 -19.45
C ALA A 443 -3.98 7.52 -20.22
N ARG A 444 -4.29 7.43 -21.51
CA ARG A 444 -3.90 6.35 -22.41
C ARG A 444 -2.38 6.13 -22.43
N ALA A 445 -1.62 7.20 -22.60
CA ALA A 445 -0.15 7.13 -22.61
C ALA A 445 0.40 6.59 -21.29
N THR A 446 -0.19 6.99 -20.16
CA THR A 446 0.20 6.48 -18.85
C THR A 446 -0.13 5.00 -18.70
N PHE A 447 -1.33 4.55 -19.03
CA PHE A 447 -1.72 3.14 -18.95
C PHE A 447 -0.89 2.25 -19.88
N ALA A 448 -0.56 2.73 -21.10
CA ALA A 448 0.33 2.01 -22.01
C ALA A 448 1.74 1.83 -21.41
N ARG A 449 2.29 2.87 -20.78
CA ARG A 449 3.60 2.82 -20.12
C ARG A 449 3.60 1.88 -18.92
N LEU A 450 2.52 1.82 -18.15
CA LEU A 450 2.37 0.94 -17.00
C LEU A 450 2.07 -0.52 -17.37
N GLY A 451 1.58 -0.78 -18.56
CA GLY A 451 1.05 -2.09 -18.96
C GLY A 451 -0.33 -2.39 -18.35
N ALA A 452 -1.12 -1.34 -18.00
CA ALA A 452 -2.46 -1.45 -17.44
C ALA A 452 -3.49 -1.74 -18.55
N ALA A 453 -3.49 -2.97 -19.07
CA ALA A 453 -4.27 -3.33 -20.26
C ALA A 453 -5.78 -3.04 -20.14
N PRO A 454 -6.48 -3.30 -19.03
CA PRO A 454 -7.90 -2.98 -18.91
C PRO A 454 -8.20 -1.49 -18.99
N SER A 455 -7.42 -0.66 -18.28
CA SER A 455 -7.61 0.79 -18.28
C SER A 455 -7.19 1.40 -19.62
N LEU A 456 -6.17 0.84 -20.28
CA LEU A 456 -5.78 1.22 -21.65
C LEU A 456 -6.91 0.97 -22.64
N ALA A 457 -7.54 -0.21 -22.59
CA ALA A 457 -8.69 -0.52 -23.46
C ALA A 457 -9.86 0.44 -23.23
N THR A 458 -10.11 0.84 -21.97
CA THR A 458 -11.13 1.83 -21.65
C THR A 458 -10.80 3.21 -22.24
N ALA A 459 -9.54 3.65 -22.13
CA ALA A 459 -9.10 4.90 -22.75
C ALA A 459 -9.24 4.88 -24.28
N ASP A 460 -8.86 3.78 -24.93
CA ASP A 460 -8.99 3.61 -26.38
C ASP A 460 -10.47 3.66 -26.83
N LEU A 461 -11.38 3.03 -26.07
CA LEU A 461 -12.81 3.06 -26.34
C LEU A 461 -13.39 4.49 -26.25
N LEU A 462 -13.03 5.25 -25.22
CA LEU A 462 -13.47 6.62 -25.02
C LEU A 462 -12.94 7.56 -26.13
N LEU A 463 -11.67 7.37 -26.51
CA LEU A 463 -11.07 8.12 -27.62
C LEU A 463 -11.72 7.80 -28.96
N ALA A 464 -12.10 6.55 -29.20
CA ALA A 464 -12.83 6.17 -30.42
C ALA A 464 -14.21 6.84 -30.49
N GLY A 465 -14.93 6.98 -29.35
CA GLY A 465 -16.17 7.75 -29.26
C GLY A 465 -15.97 9.22 -29.65
N THR A 466 -14.91 9.84 -29.16
CA THR A 466 -14.56 11.25 -29.49
C THR A 466 -14.25 11.45 -30.98
N ALA A 467 -13.64 10.45 -31.62
CA ALA A 467 -13.35 10.49 -33.05
C ALA A 467 -14.62 10.28 -33.92
N ALA A 468 -15.56 9.45 -33.46
CA ALA A 468 -16.83 9.19 -34.13
C ALA A 468 -17.72 10.45 -34.15
N ASP A 469 -17.76 11.21 -33.07
CA ASP A 469 -18.53 12.47 -32.98
C ASP A 469 -18.02 13.54 -33.95
N ARG A 470 -16.77 13.47 -34.37
CA ARG A 470 -16.19 14.38 -35.39
C ARG A 470 -16.34 13.87 -36.84
N HIS A 471 -17.05 12.75 -37.04
CA HIS A 471 -17.23 12.14 -38.37
C HIS A 471 -15.91 11.97 -39.13
N GLY A 472 -14.79 11.70 -38.42
CA GLY A 472 -13.46 11.50 -38.99
C GLY A 472 -12.75 12.78 -39.44
N LEU A 473 -13.33 13.96 -39.19
CA LEU A 473 -12.70 15.26 -39.51
C LEU A 473 -11.58 15.59 -38.49
N SER A 474 -10.48 16.14 -38.98
CA SER A 474 -9.45 16.74 -38.15
C SER A 474 -9.90 18.11 -37.64
N GLU A 475 -9.27 18.60 -36.57
CA GLU A 475 -9.52 19.94 -36.00
C GLU A 475 -9.44 21.02 -37.07
N ARG A 476 -8.41 20.98 -37.93
CA ARG A 476 -8.26 21.93 -39.04
C ARG A 476 -9.36 21.80 -40.09
N GLU A 477 -9.88 20.60 -40.32
CA GLU A 477 -11.02 20.38 -41.22
C GLU A 477 -12.33 20.86 -40.61
N LEU A 478 -12.50 20.81 -39.30
CA LEU A 478 -13.64 21.41 -38.59
C LEU A 478 -13.61 22.93 -38.63
N GLU A 479 -12.46 23.55 -38.38
CA GLU A 479 -12.29 25.03 -38.55
C GLU A 479 -12.64 25.48 -39.97
N VAL A 480 -12.14 24.74 -40.96
CA VAL A 480 -12.48 25.04 -42.36
C VAL A 480 -13.97 24.82 -42.63
N LEU A 481 -14.58 23.75 -42.07
CA LEU A 481 -16.02 23.47 -42.26
C LEU A 481 -16.91 24.53 -41.61
N ASP A 482 -16.52 25.03 -40.44
CA ASP A 482 -17.23 26.11 -39.74
C ASP A 482 -17.24 27.40 -40.60
N LEU A 483 -16.09 27.79 -41.12
CA LEU A 483 -16.00 28.95 -42.02
C LEU A 483 -16.73 28.74 -43.35
N VAL A 484 -16.73 27.51 -43.88
CA VAL A 484 -17.55 27.15 -45.03
C VAL A 484 -19.04 27.30 -44.73
N ALA A 485 -19.49 26.85 -43.55
CA ALA A 485 -20.88 26.96 -43.13
C ALA A 485 -21.33 28.41 -42.91
N ARG A 486 -20.44 29.26 -42.49
CA ARG A 486 -20.63 30.74 -42.41
C ARG A 486 -20.60 31.43 -43.77
N GLY A 487 -20.48 30.68 -44.85
CA GLY A 487 -20.53 31.22 -46.22
C GLY A 487 -19.24 31.87 -46.71
N ARG A 488 -18.10 31.68 -46.03
CA ARG A 488 -16.82 32.25 -46.46
C ARG A 488 -16.30 31.59 -47.73
N THR A 489 -15.66 32.37 -48.58
CA THR A 489 -14.98 31.85 -49.79
C THR A 489 -13.61 31.22 -49.41
N ASP A 490 -13.02 30.41 -50.27
CA ASP A 490 -11.71 29.83 -50.03
C ASP A 490 -10.61 30.86 -49.83
N ARG A 491 -10.72 32.04 -50.43
CA ARG A 491 -9.78 33.17 -50.21
C ARG A 491 -9.93 33.80 -48.84
N GLU A 492 -11.18 33.99 -48.36
CA GLU A 492 -11.46 34.55 -47.03
C GLU A 492 -11.02 33.57 -45.94
N ILE A 493 -11.32 32.26 -46.11
CA ILE A 493 -10.85 31.21 -45.19
C ILE A 493 -9.32 31.13 -45.16
N ALA A 494 -8.67 31.23 -46.32
CA ALA A 494 -7.22 31.25 -46.44
C ALA A 494 -6.59 32.44 -45.67
N ALA A 495 -7.20 33.62 -45.77
CA ALA A 495 -6.74 34.79 -45.03
C ALA A 495 -6.95 34.69 -43.52
N GLU A 496 -8.13 34.17 -43.08
CA GLU A 496 -8.49 34.01 -41.67
C GLU A 496 -7.64 32.96 -40.98
N LEU A 497 -7.39 31.84 -41.65
CA LEU A 497 -6.61 30.71 -41.12
C LEU A 497 -5.10 30.77 -41.42
N VAL A 498 -4.63 31.81 -42.08
CA VAL A 498 -3.23 32.07 -42.47
C VAL A 498 -2.63 30.87 -43.26
N ILE A 499 -3.37 30.39 -44.28
CA ILE A 499 -2.96 29.33 -45.19
C ILE A 499 -3.20 29.69 -46.65
N SER A 500 -2.76 28.88 -47.61
CA SER A 500 -3.04 29.16 -49.02
C SER A 500 -4.47 28.75 -49.41
N ALA A 501 -5.08 29.47 -50.37
CA ALA A 501 -6.38 29.09 -50.92
C ALA A 501 -6.39 27.65 -51.51
N HIS A 502 -5.25 27.20 -52.03
CA HIS A 502 -5.08 25.80 -52.49
C HIS A 502 -5.18 24.81 -51.34
N THR A 503 -4.59 25.14 -50.17
CA THR A 503 -4.70 24.33 -48.95
C THR A 503 -6.15 24.25 -48.46
N VAL A 504 -6.91 25.37 -48.50
CA VAL A 504 -8.34 25.37 -48.16
C VAL A 504 -9.14 24.47 -49.13
N ALA A 505 -8.91 24.57 -50.41
CA ALA A 505 -9.58 23.72 -51.39
C ALA A 505 -9.31 22.22 -51.14
N ARG A 506 -8.08 21.86 -50.75
CA ARG A 506 -7.70 20.50 -50.34
C ARG A 506 -8.45 20.05 -49.08
N HIS A 507 -8.53 20.89 -48.04
CA HIS A 507 -9.32 20.58 -46.83
C HIS A 507 -10.79 20.38 -47.18
N VAL A 508 -11.41 21.26 -47.96
CA VAL A 508 -12.82 21.13 -48.42
C VAL A 508 -13.04 19.82 -49.19
N SER A 509 -12.09 19.44 -50.02
CA SER A 509 -12.16 18.14 -50.74
C SER A 509 -12.10 16.95 -49.79
N ASN A 510 -11.16 16.99 -48.80
CA ASN A 510 -11.03 15.93 -47.79
C ASN A 510 -12.29 15.84 -46.91
N ILE A 511 -12.82 16.98 -46.45
CA ILE A 511 -14.08 17.06 -45.68
C ILE A 511 -15.21 16.37 -46.46
N ARG A 512 -15.40 16.72 -47.71
CA ARG A 512 -16.45 16.10 -48.55
C ARG A 512 -16.29 14.60 -48.67
N THR A 513 -15.07 14.12 -48.86
CA THR A 513 -14.76 12.69 -48.94
C THR A 513 -15.06 12.00 -47.61
N LYS A 514 -14.64 12.57 -46.50
CA LYS A 514 -14.85 12.00 -45.15
C LYS A 514 -16.33 11.97 -44.76
N LEU A 515 -17.09 13.02 -45.09
CA LEU A 515 -18.51 13.12 -44.79
C LEU A 515 -19.40 12.38 -45.81
N GLY A 516 -18.82 11.83 -46.91
CA GLY A 516 -19.56 11.13 -47.96
C GLY A 516 -20.48 12.05 -48.75
N VAL A 517 -20.19 13.36 -48.86
CA VAL A 517 -21.03 14.33 -49.55
C VAL A 517 -20.38 14.88 -50.83
N SER A 518 -21.19 15.23 -51.80
CA SER A 518 -20.70 15.61 -53.13
C SER A 518 -20.48 17.07 -53.34
N THR A 519 -21.12 17.94 -52.52
CA THR A 519 -21.05 19.40 -52.70
C THR A 519 -20.66 20.14 -51.39
N ARG A 520 -20.14 21.37 -51.54
CA ARG A 520 -19.84 22.28 -50.41
C ARG A 520 -21.11 22.57 -49.57
N ALA A 521 -22.24 22.83 -50.24
CA ALA A 521 -23.52 23.07 -49.56
C ALA A 521 -24.03 21.81 -48.84
N ALA A 522 -23.82 20.62 -49.38
CA ALA A 522 -24.14 19.37 -48.69
C ALA A 522 -23.26 19.14 -47.45
N ALA A 523 -21.99 19.53 -47.49
CA ALA A 523 -21.12 19.49 -46.31
C ALA A 523 -21.61 20.43 -45.21
N THR A 524 -22.05 21.67 -45.59
CA THR A 524 -22.66 22.62 -44.63
C THR A 524 -23.95 22.07 -44.04
N GLY A 525 -24.87 21.51 -44.86
CA GLY A 525 -26.10 20.90 -44.37
C GLY A 525 -25.84 19.72 -43.43
N TYR A 526 -24.87 18.89 -43.78
CA TYR A 526 -24.43 17.78 -42.93
C TYR A 526 -23.92 18.26 -41.57
N ALA A 527 -23.09 19.29 -41.59
CA ALA A 527 -22.53 19.87 -40.35
C ALA A 527 -23.61 20.41 -39.38
N TYR A 528 -24.65 21.12 -39.91
CA TYR A 528 -25.79 21.55 -39.10
C TYR A 528 -26.64 20.40 -38.58
N THR A 529 -26.90 19.37 -39.39
CA THR A 529 -27.74 18.24 -39.03
C THR A 529 -27.11 17.36 -37.94
N HIS A 530 -25.77 17.32 -37.87
CA HIS A 530 -25.02 16.48 -36.95
C HIS A 530 -24.28 17.29 -35.86
N GLY A 531 -24.57 18.57 -35.72
CA GLY A 531 -24.02 19.38 -34.63
C GLY A 531 -22.50 19.57 -34.69
N LEU A 532 -21.89 19.54 -35.87
CA LEU A 532 -20.43 19.72 -36.06
C LEU A 532 -19.94 21.15 -36.01
N LEU A 533 -20.86 22.14 -35.86
CA LEU A 533 -20.55 23.58 -35.86
C LEU A 533 -20.74 24.14 -34.46
N HIS A 534 -19.83 25.00 -34.07
CA HIS A 534 -19.98 25.80 -32.85
C HIS A 534 -20.76 27.07 -33.14
N ASP A 535 -21.74 27.45 -32.30
CA ASP A 535 -22.49 28.71 -32.38
C ASP A 535 -21.60 29.95 -32.22
#